data_c388e7a5118353966ca32770edf00a13
#
_entry.id   c388e7a5118353966ca32770edf00a13
#
_cell.length_a   1.000
_cell.length_b   1.000
_cell.length_c   1.000
_cell.angle_alpha   90.00
_cell.angle_beta   90.00
_cell.angle_gamma   90.00
#
_symmetry.space_group_name_H-M   'P 1'
#
loop_
_entity.id
_entity.type
_entity.pdbx_description
1 polymer ?
#
loop_
_entity_poly.entity_id
_entity_poly.type
_entity_poly.pdbx_seq_one_letter_code
_entity_poly.pdbx_strand_id
1 'polypeptide(L)'
;MLKYPCLVLDHDDTTVNSTATVHYPAFVEYMKSHHPDKMLTLEEYFRYNFSPGVIPLFTEICGMTMEEMLEEEKYWNAFVQRHIPEAYPGIREILEEQKRRGGKICVVSHSFSENIRRDYRENRLPEPDLIFGWESPPKQRKPAVWPLEKIMETFGFRPEELLVVDDLKPGYDMAKAAGVPFAAVGWANDIKEIEQFMRKNCGLYFKTVAELREYLFGEDSSPRPE
;
A
#
# COMPACT_ATOMS: atom_id res chain seq x y z
N MET A 1 -2.89 11.17 23.50
CA MET A 1 -3.90 11.31 22.41
C MET A 1 -3.28 10.76 21.15
N LEU A 2 -4.05 10.17 20.22
CA LEU A 2 -3.52 9.77 18.91
C LEU A 2 -3.27 11.00 18.06
N LYS A 3 -2.16 10.99 17.30
CA LYS A 3 -1.85 12.05 16.32
C LYS A 3 -2.84 11.98 15.15
N TYR A 4 -3.19 10.74 14.73
CA TYR A 4 -4.22 10.46 13.73
C TYR A 4 -5.16 9.40 14.28
N PRO A 5 -6.44 9.73 14.49
CA PRO A 5 -7.46 8.76 14.89
C PRO A 5 -7.63 7.57 13.93
N CYS A 6 -7.32 7.75 12.63
CA CYS A 6 -7.42 6.72 11.64
C CYS A 6 -6.12 6.60 10.81
N LEU A 7 -5.54 5.40 10.78
CA LEU A 7 -4.49 5.05 9.82
C LEU A 7 -5.14 4.34 8.63
N VAL A 8 -4.85 4.82 7.43
CA VAL A 8 -5.26 4.23 6.16
C VAL A 8 -4.01 3.68 5.47
N LEU A 9 -3.78 2.37 5.59
CA LEU A 9 -2.57 1.76 5.08
C LEU A 9 -2.80 1.15 3.68
N ASP A 10 -1.80 1.25 2.84
CA ASP A 10 -1.65 0.29 1.76
C ASP A 10 -1.23 -1.07 2.32
N HIS A 11 -1.40 -2.12 1.51
CA HIS A 11 -1.05 -3.48 1.89
C HIS A 11 0.32 -3.89 1.38
N ASP A 12 0.46 -3.92 0.05
CA ASP A 12 1.65 -4.40 -0.63
C ASP A 12 2.82 -3.42 -0.45
N ASP A 13 3.97 -3.94 -0.03
CA ASP A 13 5.20 -3.15 0.20
C ASP A 13 5.11 -2.01 1.24
N THR A 14 3.94 -1.84 1.83
CA THR A 14 3.70 -0.95 2.97
C THR A 14 3.51 -1.75 4.25
N THR A 15 2.55 -2.66 4.28
CA THR A 15 2.26 -3.52 5.44
C THR A 15 3.05 -4.83 5.37
N VAL A 16 3.11 -5.46 4.20
CA VAL A 16 3.78 -6.74 3.94
C VAL A 16 4.79 -6.61 2.81
N ASN A 17 5.88 -7.40 2.86
CA ASN A 17 6.91 -7.45 1.82
C ASN A 17 6.44 -8.38 0.70
N SER A 18 5.57 -7.90 -0.19
CA SER A 18 4.89 -8.73 -1.18
C SER A 18 5.49 -8.65 -2.58
N THR A 19 5.91 -7.49 -3.06
CA THR A 19 6.42 -7.39 -4.44
C THR A 19 7.65 -8.26 -4.66
N ALA A 20 8.67 -8.13 -3.84
CA ALA A 20 9.91 -8.89 -4.03
C ALA A 20 9.73 -10.40 -3.78
N THR A 21 8.82 -10.81 -2.88
CA THR A 21 8.69 -12.18 -2.41
C THR A 21 7.54 -12.97 -3.03
N VAL A 22 6.53 -12.28 -3.58
CA VAL A 22 5.31 -12.91 -4.11
C VAL A 22 4.97 -12.40 -5.51
N HIS A 23 4.76 -11.09 -5.70
CA HIS A 23 4.23 -10.57 -6.97
C HIS A 23 5.24 -10.67 -8.12
N TYR A 24 6.49 -10.29 -7.88
CA TYR A 24 7.52 -10.40 -8.90
C TYR A 24 7.87 -11.86 -9.23
N PRO A 25 7.99 -12.81 -8.29
CA PRO A 25 8.08 -14.24 -8.60
C PRO A 25 6.91 -14.74 -9.45
N ALA A 26 5.65 -14.36 -9.16
CA ALA A 26 4.50 -14.72 -9.98
C ALA A 26 4.62 -14.16 -11.41
N PHE A 27 4.98 -12.87 -11.53
CA PHE A 27 5.26 -12.22 -12.81
C PHE A 27 6.32 -12.98 -13.60
N VAL A 28 7.46 -13.29 -12.99
CA VAL A 28 8.57 -14.01 -13.63
C VAL A 28 8.12 -15.38 -14.14
N GLU A 29 7.36 -16.13 -13.36
CA GLU A 29 6.89 -17.47 -13.73
C GLU A 29 5.90 -17.39 -14.90
N TYR A 30 4.96 -16.46 -14.87
CA TYR A 30 4.02 -16.25 -15.96
C TYR A 30 4.71 -15.80 -17.24
N MET A 31 5.55 -14.77 -17.16
CA MET A 31 6.22 -14.20 -18.33
C MET A 31 7.17 -15.18 -19.02
N LYS A 32 7.87 -16.02 -18.27
CA LYS A 32 8.71 -17.09 -18.86
C LYS A 32 7.96 -18.00 -19.81
N SER A 33 6.68 -18.26 -19.53
CA SER A 33 5.84 -19.18 -20.29
C SER A 33 5.09 -18.51 -21.42
N HIS A 34 4.75 -17.20 -21.29
CA HIS A 34 3.84 -16.50 -22.20
C HIS A 34 4.53 -15.38 -22.99
N HIS A 35 5.43 -14.64 -22.37
CA HIS A 35 6.12 -13.47 -22.98
C HIS A 35 7.61 -13.42 -22.59
N PRO A 36 8.43 -14.43 -22.94
CA PRO A 36 9.83 -14.53 -22.47
C PRO A 36 10.72 -13.39 -22.96
N ASP A 37 10.35 -12.70 -24.03
CA ASP A 37 11.04 -11.52 -24.59
C ASP A 37 10.68 -10.21 -23.88
N LYS A 38 9.71 -10.23 -22.95
CA LYS A 38 9.20 -9.07 -22.20
C LYS A 38 9.50 -9.15 -20.70
N MET A 39 10.53 -9.90 -20.34
CA MET A 39 10.95 -10.01 -18.94
C MET A 39 11.47 -8.67 -18.41
N LEU A 40 11.01 -8.30 -17.23
CA LEU A 40 11.51 -7.15 -16.48
C LEU A 40 12.40 -7.62 -15.33
N THR A 41 13.36 -6.78 -14.96
CA THR A 41 14.07 -6.93 -13.67
C THR A 41 13.15 -6.52 -12.52
N LEU A 42 13.45 -6.93 -11.28
CA LEU A 42 12.70 -6.51 -10.09
C LEU A 42 12.66 -4.97 -9.96
N GLU A 43 13.77 -4.31 -10.28
CA GLU A 43 13.86 -2.85 -10.23
C GLU A 43 12.95 -2.18 -11.26
N GLU A 44 12.91 -2.69 -12.50
CA GLU A 44 11.98 -2.22 -13.54
C GLU A 44 10.52 -2.48 -13.16
N TYR A 45 10.23 -3.66 -12.57
CA TYR A 45 8.90 -4.00 -12.09
C TYR A 45 8.42 -3.01 -11.02
N PHE A 46 9.24 -2.66 -10.04
CA PHE A 46 8.93 -1.60 -9.07
C PHE A 46 8.72 -0.25 -9.73
N ARG A 47 9.61 0.16 -10.65
CA ARG A 47 9.50 1.45 -11.34
C ARG A 47 8.21 1.58 -12.12
N TYR A 48 7.82 0.56 -12.87
CA TYR A 48 6.61 0.59 -13.69
C TYR A 48 5.33 0.47 -12.85
N ASN A 49 5.34 -0.25 -11.74
CA ASN A 49 4.24 -0.23 -10.79
C ASN A 49 4.05 1.15 -10.15
N PHE A 50 5.16 1.84 -9.84
CA PHE A 50 5.10 3.21 -9.35
C PHE A 50 4.54 4.18 -10.39
N SER A 51 5.02 4.11 -11.60
CA SER A 51 4.57 4.92 -12.74
C SER A 51 4.98 4.24 -14.06
N PRO A 52 4.06 4.01 -14.99
CA PRO A 52 2.67 4.52 -15.07
C PRO A 52 1.63 3.74 -14.27
N GLY A 53 1.99 2.64 -13.59
CA GLY A 53 1.09 1.81 -12.80
C GLY A 53 0.82 0.42 -13.40
N VAL A 54 0.12 -0.44 -12.65
CA VAL A 54 -0.01 -1.87 -12.96
C VAL A 54 -0.66 -2.14 -14.32
N ILE A 55 -1.73 -1.42 -14.68
CA ILE A 55 -2.41 -1.66 -15.97
C ILE A 55 -1.50 -1.30 -17.14
N PRO A 56 -0.91 -0.09 -17.25
CA PRO A 56 0.04 0.24 -18.30
C PRO A 56 1.31 -0.62 -18.28
N LEU A 57 1.76 -1.10 -17.11
CA LEU A 57 2.88 -2.04 -17.03
C LEU A 57 2.61 -3.27 -17.91
N PHE A 58 1.45 -3.90 -17.75
CA PHE A 58 1.11 -5.09 -18.53
C PHE A 58 0.73 -4.76 -19.97
N THR A 59 -0.08 -3.73 -20.21
CA THR A 59 -0.62 -3.46 -21.55
C THR A 59 0.34 -2.68 -22.44
N GLU A 60 1.08 -1.70 -21.91
CA GLU A 60 1.95 -0.84 -22.72
C GLU A 60 3.42 -1.30 -22.69
N ILE A 61 3.95 -1.66 -21.51
CA ILE A 61 5.36 -2.07 -21.37
C ILE A 61 5.55 -3.53 -21.79
N CYS A 62 4.72 -4.44 -21.27
CA CYS A 62 4.77 -5.85 -21.65
C CYS A 62 4.05 -6.14 -22.97
N GLY A 63 3.20 -5.21 -23.45
CA GLY A 63 2.49 -5.33 -24.72
C GLY A 63 1.37 -6.36 -24.71
N MET A 64 0.81 -6.67 -23.55
CA MET A 64 -0.33 -7.59 -23.40
C MET A 64 -1.64 -6.95 -23.86
N THR A 65 -2.50 -7.77 -24.45
CA THR A 65 -3.91 -7.41 -24.61
C THR A 65 -4.63 -7.41 -23.26
N MET A 66 -5.78 -6.77 -23.19
CA MET A 66 -6.62 -6.82 -21.98
C MET A 66 -7.07 -8.24 -21.63
N GLU A 67 -7.23 -9.14 -22.62
CA GLU A 67 -7.58 -10.55 -22.40
C GLU A 67 -6.41 -11.29 -21.73
N GLU A 68 -5.20 -11.15 -22.24
CA GLU A 68 -3.98 -11.72 -21.64
C GLU A 68 -3.72 -11.19 -20.25
N MET A 69 -3.96 -9.89 -20.00
CA MET A 69 -3.86 -9.31 -18.66
C MET A 69 -4.88 -9.92 -17.69
N LEU A 70 -6.11 -10.22 -18.14
CA LEU A 70 -7.11 -10.91 -17.31
C LEU A 70 -6.74 -12.38 -17.03
N GLU A 71 -6.03 -13.02 -17.94
CA GLU A 71 -5.49 -14.37 -17.71
C GLU A 71 -4.32 -14.34 -16.73
N GLU A 72 -3.44 -13.33 -16.84
CA GLU A 72 -2.36 -13.09 -15.89
C GLU A 72 -2.91 -12.80 -14.49
N GLU A 73 -3.94 -11.97 -14.35
CA GLU A 73 -4.59 -11.67 -13.07
C GLU A 73 -5.10 -12.96 -12.39
N LYS A 74 -5.68 -13.89 -13.14
CA LYS A 74 -6.12 -15.19 -12.59
C LYS A 74 -4.94 -16.04 -12.14
N TYR A 75 -3.88 -16.07 -12.94
CA TYR A 75 -2.65 -16.78 -12.59
C TYR A 75 -2.01 -16.19 -11.34
N TRP A 76 -1.84 -14.86 -11.32
CA TRP A 76 -1.32 -14.10 -10.18
C TRP A 76 -2.13 -14.39 -8.90
N ASN A 77 -3.44 -14.31 -8.98
CA ASN A 77 -4.29 -14.59 -7.81
C ASN A 77 -4.12 -16.03 -7.30
N ALA A 78 -4.07 -17.03 -8.20
CA ALA A 78 -3.82 -18.41 -7.82
C ALA A 78 -2.42 -18.62 -7.22
N PHE A 79 -1.42 -17.85 -7.65
CA PHE A 79 -0.07 -17.84 -7.07
C PHE A 79 -0.07 -17.23 -5.68
N VAL A 80 -0.66 -16.05 -5.53
CA VAL A 80 -0.76 -15.30 -4.25
C VAL A 80 -1.49 -16.12 -3.18
N GLN A 81 -2.51 -16.90 -3.55
CA GLN A 81 -3.21 -17.78 -2.60
C GLN A 81 -2.30 -18.81 -1.92
N ARG A 82 -1.17 -19.17 -2.53
CA ARG A 82 -0.23 -20.18 -2.04
C ARG A 82 1.04 -19.58 -1.41
N HIS A 83 1.22 -18.25 -1.51
CA HIS A 83 2.41 -17.55 -1.04
C HIS A 83 2.01 -16.38 -0.16
N ILE A 84 2.28 -16.49 1.12
CA ILE A 84 1.90 -15.48 2.12
C ILE A 84 3.13 -14.59 2.36
N PRO A 85 3.04 -13.29 2.08
CA PRO A 85 4.14 -12.37 2.37
C PRO A 85 4.25 -12.12 3.87
N GLU A 86 5.47 -11.90 4.36
CA GLU A 86 5.70 -11.52 5.75
C GLU A 86 5.45 -10.02 5.96
N ALA A 87 4.86 -9.68 7.11
CA ALA A 87 4.74 -8.28 7.51
C ALA A 87 6.12 -7.66 7.79
N TYR A 88 6.30 -6.40 7.44
CA TYR A 88 7.53 -5.69 7.79
C TYR A 88 7.71 -5.64 9.31
N PRO A 89 8.93 -5.86 9.82
CA PRO A 89 9.22 -5.76 11.24
C PRO A 89 8.81 -4.39 11.82
N GLY A 90 8.03 -4.41 12.91
CA GLY A 90 7.52 -3.20 13.56
C GLY A 90 6.12 -2.76 13.12
N ILE A 91 5.59 -3.28 12.02
CA ILE A 91 4.20 -2.95 11.58
C ILE A 91 3.18 -3.44 12.60
N ARG A 92 3.34 -4.66 13.11
CA ARG A 92 2.42 -5.19 14.14
C ARG A 92 2.32 -4.27 15.33
N GLU A 93 3.44 -3.81 15.86
CA GLU A 93 3.53 -2.93 17.02
C GLU A 93 2.84 -1.57 16.76
N ILE A 94 2.93 -1.04 15.54
CA ILE A 94 2.21 0.17 15.12
C ILE A 94 0.70 -0.08 15.17
N LEU A 95 0.23 -1.17 14.58
CA LEU A 95 -1.20 -1.48 14.49
C LEU A 95 -1.79 -1.80 15.86
N GLU A 96 -1.09 -2.57 16.69
CA GLU A 96 -1.49 -2.87 18.07
C GLU A 96 -1.59 -1.60 18.91
N GLU A 97 -0.61 -0.71 18.83
CA GLU A 97 -0.60 0.56 19.55
C GLU A 97 -1.72 1.49 19.08
N GLN A 98 -1.99 1.56 17.76
CA GLN A 98 -3.11 2.32 17.21
C GLN A 98 -4.45 1.83 17.79
N LYS A 99 -4.69 0.52 17.76
CA LYS A 99 -5.90 -0.09 18.33
C LYS A 99 -6.00 0.09 19.84
N ARG A 100 -4.90 -0.12 20.57
CA ARG A 100 -4.84 0.04 22.03
C ARG A 100 -5.21 1.45 22.47
N ARG A 101 -4.87 2.47 21.69
CA ARG A 101 -5.25 3.87 21.94
C ARG A 101 -6.64 4.23 21.42
N GLY A 102 -7.43 3.26 20.90
CA GLY A 102 -8.79 3.46 20.40
C GLY A 102 -8.87 3.97 18.95
N GLY A 103 -7.75 3.95 18.22
CA GLY A 103 -7.72 4.38 16.82
C GLY A 103 -8.27 3.32 15.86
N LYS A 104 -8.55 3.77 14.64
CA LYS A 104 -9.03 2.95 13.53
C LYS A 104 -7.87 2.56 12.60
N ILE A 105 -8.02 1.40 11.96
CA ILE A 105 -7.12 0.89 10.93
C ILE A 105 -7.98 0.56 9.72
N CYS A 106 -7.71 1.21 8.61
CA CYS A 106 -8.33 0.91 7.31
C CYS A 106 -7.24 0.50 6.31
N VAL A 107 -7.61 -0.31 5.33
CA VAL A 107 -6.70 -0.71 4.25
C VAL A 107 -7.31 -0.32 2.91
N VAL A 108 -6.51 0.32 2.05
CA VAL A 108 -6.86 0.65 0.66
C VAL A 108 -5.74 0.15 -0.24
N SER A 109 -5.97 -0.92 -0.97
CA SER A 109 -4.93 -1.61 -1.74
C SER A 109 -5.40 -2.02 -3.13
N HIS A 110 -4.44 -2.34 -4.02
CA HIS A 110 -4.67 -3.02 -5.28
C HIS A 110 -4.67 -4.55 -5.16
N SER A 111 -4.51 -5.09 -3.96
CA SER A 111 -4.73 -6.51 -3.67
C SER A 111 -6.20 -6.82 -3.37
N PHE A 112 -6.62 -8.08 -3.58
CA PHE A 112 -7.98 -8.53 -3.21
C PHE A 112 -8.16 -8.53 -1.70
N SER A 113 -9.32 -8.09 -1.22
CA SER A 113 -9.63 -8.00 0.21
C SER A 113 -9.50 -9.34 0.95
N GLU A 114 -9.78 -10.45 0.28
CA GLU A 114 -9.61 -11.79 0.86
C GLU A 114 -8.14 -12.12 1.14
N ASN A 115 -7.22 -11.74 0.23
CA ASN A 115 -5.78 -11.90 0.41
C ASN A 115 -5.29 -11.04 1.56
N ILE A 116 -5.71 -9.77 1.62
CA ILE A 116 -5.39 -8.85 2.70
C ILE A 116 -5.80 -9.43 4.06
N ARG A 117 -7.06 -9.91 4.19
CA ARG A 117 -7.55 -10.52 5.45
C ARG A 117 -6.74 -11.76 5.84
N ARG A 118 -6.40 -12.62 4.86
CA ARG A 118 -5.56 -13.80 5.08
C ARG A 118 -4.19 -13.36 5.61
N ASP A 119 -3.53 -12.41 4.94
CA ASP A 119 -2.18 -11.98 5.29
C ASP A 119 -2.14 -11.32 6.68
N TYR A 120 -3.13 -10.50 7.00
CA TYR A 120 -3.28 -9.94 8.34
C TYR A 120 -3.41 -11.04 9.40
N ARG A 121 -4.24 -12.06 9.16
CA ARG A 121 -4.41 -13.20 10.08
C ARG A 121 -3.14 -14.02 10.25
N GLU A 122 -2.50 -14.41 9.14
CA GLU A 122 -1.30 -15.25 9.17
C GLU A 122 -0.10 -14.52 9.80
N ASN A 123 0.00 -13.21 9.60
CA ASN A 123 1.00 -12.36 10.26
C ASN A 123 0.58 -11.92 11.68
N ARG A 124 -0.58 -12.35 12.17
CA ARG A 124 -1.14 -11.98 13.50
C ARG A 124 -1.25 -10.47 13.68
N LEU A 125 -1.60 -9.76 12.63
CA LEU A 125 -1.87 -8.33 12.68
C LEU A 125 -3.30 -8.08 13.19
N PRO A 126 -3.57 -6.97 13.88
CA PRO A 126 -4.93 -6.56 14.25
C PRO A 126 -5.83 -6.44 13.03
N GLU A 127 -7.04 -6.99 13.10
CA GLU A 127 -8.01 -6.92 12.01
C GLU A 127 -8.34 -5.46 11.65
N PRO A 128 -8.29 -5.09 10.36
CA PRO A 128 -8.69 -3.76 9.91
C PRO A 128 -10.18 -3.50 10.12
N ASP A 129 -10.54 -2.26 10.44
CA ASP A 129 -11.94 -1.84 10.58
C ASP A 129 -12.67 -1.79 9.23
N LEU A 130 -11.96 -1.39 8.15
CA LEU A 130 -12.43 -1.43 6.76
C LEU A 130 -11.31 -1.85 5.81
N ILE A 131 -11.67 -2.54 4.73
CA ILE A 131 -10.76 -2.91 3.63
C ILE A 131 -11.43 -2.56 2.31
N PHE A 132 -10.68 -1.89 1.42
CA PHE A 132 -11.04 -1.60 0.04
C PHE A 132 -9.98 -2.22 -0.87
N GLY A 133 -10.35 -3.29 -1.55
CA GLY A 133 -9.45 -4.08 -2.40
C GLY A 133 -9.74 -3.96 -3.89
N TRP A 134 -9.02 -4.76 -4.67
CA TRP A 134 -9.08 -4.80 -6.13
C TRP A 134 -10.43 -5.18 -6.71
N GLU A 135 -11.25 -5.94 -5.99
CA GLU A 135 -12.61 -6.32 -6.39
C GLU A 135 -13.58 -5.14 -6.46
N SER A 136 -13.23 -4.00 -5.86
CA SER A 136 -14.04 -2.77 -5.96
C SER A 136 -14.09 -2.28 -7.41
N PRO A 137 -15.20 -1.63 -7.83
CA PRO A 137 -15.26 -1.03 -9.17
C PRO A 137 -14.09 -0.05 -9.43
N PRO A 138 -13.56 0.08 -10.65
CA PRO A 138 -12.40 0.94 -10.95
C PRO A 138 -12.51 2.38 -10.43
N LYS A 139 -13.70 2.97 -10.43
CA LYS A 139 -13.98 4.32 -9.91
C LYS A 139 -13.94 4.40 -8.37
N GLN A 140 -13.83 3.27 -7.69
CA GLN A 140 -13.78 3.15 -6.23
C GLN A 140 -12.42 2.65 -5.73
N ARG A 141 -11.45 2.46 -6.63
CA ARG A 141 -10.07 2.08 -6.29
C ARG A 141 -9.17 3.31 -6.28
N LYS A 142 -8.06 3.27 -5.53
CA LYS A 142 -7.02 4.29 -5.67
C LYS A 142 -6.53 4.38 -7.14
N PRO A 143 -6.35 5.58 -7.72
CA PRO A 143 -6.27 6.88 -7.04
C PRO A 143 -7.60 7.62 -6.82
N ALA A 144 -8.78 6.98 -7.03
CA ALA A 144 -10.05 7.63 -6.74
C ALA A 144 -10.20 7.94 -5.23
N VAL A 145 -10.82 9.07 -4.90
CA VAL A 145 -11.00 9.52 -3.51
C VAL A 145 -12.04 8.73 -2.71
N TRP A 146 -12.87 7.97 -3.41
CA TRP A 146 -14.02 7.26 -2.85
C TRP A 146 -13.72 6.43 -1.58
N PRO A 147 -12.60 5.66 -1.48
CA PRO A 147 -12.30 4.90 -0.26
C PRO A 147 -12.13 5.81 0.96
N LEU A 148 -11.46 6.96 0.79
CA LEU A 148 -11.24 7.91 1.88
C LEU A 148 -12.54 8.62 2.28
N GLU A 149 -13.36 9.03 1.32
CA GLU A 149 -14.69 9.58 1.57
C GLU A 149 -15.55 8.58 2.35
N LYS A 150 -15.49 7.29 1.98
CA LYS A 150 -16.25 6.24 2.66
C LYS A 150 -15.77 5.98 4.09
N ILE A 151 -14.45 6.05 4.34
CA ILE A 151 -13.87 5.96 5.68
C ILE A 151 -14.35 7.14 6.55
N MET A 152 -14.23 8.36 6.02
CA MET A 152 -14.66 9.58 6.71
C MET A 152 -16.16 9.54 7.05
N GLU A 153 -17.00 9.17 6.09
CA GLU A 153 -18.43 8.99 6.30
C GLU A 153 -18.75 7.94 7.39
N THR A 154 -18.07 6.79 7.34
CA THR A 154 -18.37 5.66 8.23
C THR A 154 -18.01 5.96 9.69
N PHE A 155 -16.91 6.66 9.94
CA PHE A 155 -16.43 6.93 11.30
C PHE A 155 -16.65 8.38 11.77
N GLY A 156 -17.17 9.24 10.91
CA GLY A 156 -17.37 10.66 11.23
C GLY A 156 -16.08 11.46 11.32
N PHE A 157 -15.04 11.05 10.60
CA PHE A 157 -13.75 11.73 10.62
C PHE A 157 -13.67 12.85 9.57
N ARG A 158 -12.83 13.84 9.88
CA ARG A 158 -12.41 14.89 8.95
C ARG A 158 -11.10 14.47 8.26
N PRO A 159 -10.75 15.05 7.09
CA PRO A 159 -9.54 14.69 6.35
C PRO A 159 -8.27 14.70 7.20
N GLU A 160 -8.08 15.71 8.06
CA GLU A 160 -6.90 15.88 8.91
C GLU A 160 -6.79 14.84 10.05
N GLU A 161 -7.83 14.07 10.31
CA GLU A 161 -7.87 13.00 11.31
C GLU A 161 -7.42 11.65 10.73
N LEU A 162 -7.22 11.57 9.42
CA LEU A 162 -6.68 10.42 8.72
C LEU A 162 -5.19 10.63 8.39
N LEU A 163 -4.43 9.54 8.34
CA LEU A 163 -3.12 9.49 7.69
C LEU A 163 -3.12 8.33 6.70
N VAL A 164 -2.95 8.64 5.42
CA VAL A 164 -2.66 7.62 4.40
C VAL A 164 -1.17 7.28 4.46
N VAL A 165 -0.85 5.98 4.52
CA VAL A 165 0.52 5.44 4.52
C VAL A 165 0.65 4.51 3.31
N ASP A 166 1.49 4.85 2.35
CA ASP A 166 1.59 4.14 1.07
C ASP A 166 2.99 4.37 0.44
N ASP A 167 3.48 3.41 -0.33
CA ASP A 167 4.76 3.48 -1.03
C ASP A 167 4.61 3.91 -2.51
N LEU A 168 3.37 3.95 -3.04
CA LEU A 168 3.09 4.19 -4.44
C LEU A 168 2.37 5.52 -4.73
N LYS A 169 2.59 6.01 -5.95
CA LYS A 169 1.98 7.23 -6.48
C LYS A 169 0.43 7.21 -6.45
N PRO A 170 -0.29 6.12 -6.76
CA PRO A 170 -1.76 6.12 -6.68
C PRO A 170 -2.31 6.45 -5.29
N GLY A 171 -1.66 6.00 -4.21
CA GLY A 171 -2.03 6.37 -2.85
C GLY A 171 -1.80 7.84 -2.55
N TYR A 172 -0.66 8.38 -3.00
CA TYR A 172 -0.38 9.82 -2.91
C TYR A 172 -1.42 10.66 -3.66
N ASP A 173 -1.74 10.29 -4.91
CA ASP A 173 -2.73 11.03 -5.72
C ASP A 173 -4.12 11.01 -5.07
N MET A 174 -4.54 9.86 -4.52
CA MET A 174 -5.80 9.71 -3.77
C MET A 174 -5.84 10.62 -2.53
N ALA A 175 -4.81 10.55 -1.69
CA ALA A 175 -4.73 11.34 -0.47
C ALA A 175 -4.73 12.84 -0.75
N LYS A 176 -3.92 13.27 -1.75
CA LYS A 176 -3.85 14.67 -2.18
C LYS A 176 -5.18 15.19 -2.71
N ALA A 177 -5.88 14.41 -3.53
CA ALA A 177 -7.18 14.80 -4.08
C ALA A 177 -8.27 14.89 -3.00
N ALA A 178 -8.19 14.07 -1.95
CA ALA A 178 -9.11 14.08 -0.81
C ALA A 178 -8.73 15.10 0.29
N GLY A 179 -7.58 15.77 0.17
CA GLY A 179 -7.08 16.67 1.21
C GLY A 179 -6.65 15.97 2.50
N VAL A 180 -6.34 14.66 2.43
CA VAL A 180 -5.91 13.84 3.56
C VAL A 180 -4.39 13.85 3.69
N PRO A 181 -3.82 13.98 4.89
CA PRO A 181 -2.40 13.82 5.15
C PRO A 181 -1.85 12.50 4.58
N PHE A 182 -0.65 12.57 3.98
CA PHE A 182 0.01 11.43 3.34
C PHE A 182 1.42 11.24 3.90
N ALA A 183 1.75 10.02 4.28
CA ALA A 183 3.06 9.55 4.66
C ALA A 183 3.59 8.57 3.60
N ALA A 184 4.55 9.00 2.82
CA ALA A 184 5.27 8.12 1.91
C ALA A 184 6.21 7.21 2.69
N VAL A 185 6.27 5.94 2.30
CA VAL A 185 7.16 4.96 2.88
C VAL A 185 8.10 4.38 1.82
N GLY A 186 9.34 4.08 2.20
CA GLY A 186 10.37 3.67 1.26
C GLY A 186 11.24 2.53 1.76
N TRP A 187 10.72 1.62 2.57
CA TRP A 187 11.46 0.46 3.09
C TRP A 187 11.45 -0.76 2.17
N ALA A 188 10.56 -0.79 1.14
CA ALA A 188 10.44 -1.91 0.22
C ALA A 188 11.54 -1.96 -0.85
N ASN A 189 12.09 -0.80 -1.23
CA ASN A 189 13.09 -0.70 -2.28
C ASN A 189 14.05 0.49 -2.06
N ASP A 190 15.16 0.52 -2.83
CA ASP A 190 16.17 1.58 -2.81
C ASP A 190 16.24 2.36 -4.14
N ILE A 191 15.11 2.46 -4.85
CA ILE A 191 15.04 3.11 -6.15
C ILE A 191 15.04 4.64 -5.97
N LYS A 192 16.14 5.26 -6.37
CA LYS A 192 16.38 6.69 -6.15
C LYS A 192 15.33 7.61 -6.75
N GLU A 193 14.80 7.28 -7.92
CA GLU A 193 13.80 8.07 -8.61
C GLU A 193 12.47 8.08 -7.85
N ILE A 194 12.08 6.95 -7.28
CA ILE A 194 10.89 6.82 -6.42
C ILE A 194 11.08 7.63 -5.14
N GLU A 195 12.22 7.44 -4.47
CA GLU A 195 12.55 8.18 -3.25
C GLU A 195 12.56 9.70 -3.50
N GLN A 196 13.21 10.16 -4.57
CA GLN A 196 13.26 11.58 -4.91
C GLN A 196 11.87 12.16 -5.20
N PHE A 197 11.02 11.42 -5.94
CA PHE A 197 9.64 11.84 -6.17
C PHE A 197 8.87 11.98 -4.85
N MET A 198 8.94 10.97 -3.99
CA MET A 198 8.22 10.94 -2.71
C MET A 198 8.71 12.06 -1.78
N ARG A 199 10.02 12.22 -1.60
CA ARG A 199 10.58 13.30 -0.76
C ARG A 199 10.22 14.70 -1.27
N LYS A 200 10.17 14.89 -2.59
CA LYS A 200 9.83 16.18 -3.20
C LYS A 200 8.36 16.54 -3.07
N ASN A 201 7.47 15.57 -3.17
CA ASN A 201 6.03 15.81 -3.29
C ASN A 201 5.24 15.52 -2.00
N CYS A 202 5.78 14.68 -1.10
CA CYS A 202 5.14 14.30 0.14
C CYS A 202 5.79 15.03 1.31
N GLY A 203 4.98 15.64 2.18
CA GLY A 203 5.47 16.34 3.37
C GLY A 203 6.11 15.40 4.40
N LEU A 204 5.76 14.11 4.36
CA LEU A 204 6.28 13.06 5.23
C LEU A 204 6.84 11.93 4.38
N TYR A 205 8.07 11.51 4.68
CA TYR A 205 8.71 10.34 4.08
C TYR A 205 9.49 9.58 5.14
N PHE A 206 9.23 8.28 5.25
CA PHE A 206 9.88 7.40 6.20
C PHE A 206 10.62 6.28 5.48
N LYS A 207 11.92 6.15 5.72
CA LYS A 207 12.75 5.08 5.14
C LYS A 207 12.61 3.78 5.91
N THR A 208 12.18 3.84 7.16
CA THR A 208 12.01 2.67 8.04
C THR A 208 10.67 2.71 8.78
N VAL A 209 10.18 1.52 9.14
CA VAL A 209 8.98 1.37 9.98
C VAL A 209 9.20 2.01 11.36
N ALA A 210 10.43 1.97 11.88
CA ALA A 210 10.78 2.58 13.17
C ALA A 210 10.60 4.11 13.15
N GLU A 211 11.00 4.78 12.06
CA GLU A 211 10.79 6.24 11.89
C GLU A 211 9.29 6.57 11.86
N LEU A 212 8.47 5.79 11.15
CA LEU A 212 7.02 5.98 11.13
C LEU A 212 6.43 5.79 12.55
N ARG A 213 6.86 4.75 13.27
CA ARG A 213 6.40 4.49 14.63
C ARG A 213 6.73 5.63 15.58
N GLU A 214 7.96 6.15 15.51
CA GLU A 214 8.39 7.30 16.32
C GLU A 214 7.56 8.56 15.98
N TYR A 215 7.31 8.81 14.71
CA TYR A 215 6.46 9.92 14.27
C TYR A 215 5.02 9.82 14.79
N LEU A 216 4.45 8.62 14.81
CA LEU A 216 3.06 8.39 15.23
C LEU A 216 2.87 8.42 16.74
N PHE A 217 3.84 7.88 17.50
CA PHE A 217 3.66 7.56 18.92
C PHE A 217 4.77 8.07 19.83
N GLY A 218 5.85 8.61 19.28
CA GLY A 218 6.92 9.26 20.05
C GLY A 218 6.35 10.39 20.89
N GLU A 219 6.96 10.65 22.06
CA GLU A 219 6.58 11.77 22.88
C GLU A 219 6.90 13.08 22.13
N ASP A 220 5.93 13.96 22.02
CA ASP A 220 6.14 15.33 21.57
C ASP A 220 7.17 15.98 22.51
N SER A 221 8.40 16.18 22.03
CA SER A 221 9.44 16.91 22.74
C SER A 221 9.17 18.43 22.79
N SER A 222 7.94 18.84 22.57
CA SER A 222 7.51 20.23 22.78
C SER A 222 7.39 20.48 24.29
N PRO A 223 8.08 21.47 24.86
CA PRO A 223 7.89 21.83 26.27
C PRO A 223 6.43 22.22 26.48
N ARG A 224 5.77 21.58 27.46
CA ARG A 224 4.46 22.03 27.92
C ARG A 224 4.62 23.47 28.42
N PRO A 225 3.80 24.41 27.95
CA PRO A 225 3.79 25.73 28.60
C PRO A 225 3.39 25.54 30.05
N GLU A 226 4.17 26.10 30.97
CA GLU A 226 3.90 26.18 32.40
C GLU A 226 2.62 26.98 32.73
#